data_5d9cd81baf9217e103b9fa9bac8264bb
#
_entry.id   5d9cd81baf9217e103b9fa9bac8264bb
#
_cell.length_a   1.000
_cell.length_b   1.000
_cell.length_c   1.000
_cell.angle_alpha   90.00
_cell.angle_beta   90.00
_cell.angle_gamma   90.00
#
_symmetry.space_group_name_H-M   'P 1'
#
loop_
_entity.id
_entity.type
_entity.pdbx_description
1 polymer ?
#
loop_
_entity_poly.entity_id
_entity_poly.type
_entity_poly.pdbx_seq_one_letter_code
_entity_poly.pdbx_strand_id
1 'polypeptide(L)'
;DYSRKLNRKLLMEAGGGHICGPERIGSHAGIISALAENWNTLFQIDEIGRMLATMQSAGTSPHLYNISSVLMQIYSSADDIWQADAYGDRKKCKTLEYPHCVVYGSSVPDGFWTSLSKQNLSDGLIGRFLVFENSDYVDYQDVTEQPLPANVIERCRSWLDHKTHSGNLAGRTNYEGANPQRIEC
;
A
#
# COMPACT_ATOMS: atom_id res chain seq x y z
N ASP A 1 4.18 7.30 -14.37
CA ASP A 1 3.52 6.02 -14.71
C ASP A 1 4.48 4.88 -15.07
N TYR A 2 5.65 5.17 -15.66
CA TYR A 2 6.63 4.15 -16.03
C TYR A 2 7.13 3.33 -14.83
N SER A 3 7.47 3.97 -13.71
CA SER A 3 7.96 3.30 -12.50
C SER A 3 6.92 2.33 -11.91
N ARG A 4 5.65 2.69 -11.94
CA ARG A 4 4.54 1.84 -11.49
C ARG A 4 4.43 0.56 -12.34
N LYS A 5 4.51 0.72 -13.68
CA LYS A 5 4.49 -0.43 -14.60
C LYS A 5 5.70 -1.33 -14.39
N LEU A 6 6.87 -0.73 -14.16
CA LEU A 6 8.10 -1.46 -13.91
C LEU A 6 8.05 -2.24 -12.60
N ASN A 7 7.55 -1.62 -11.53
CA ASN A 7 7.34 -2.30 -10.24
C ASN A 7 6.41 -3.51 -10.38
N ARG A 8 5.29 -3.34 -11.09
CA ARG A 8 4.38 -4.46 -11.34
C ARG A 8 5.06 -5.57 -12.14
N LYS A 9 5.75 -5.22 -13.21
CA LYS A 9 6.47 -6.19 -14.04
C LYS A 9 7.48 -6.97 -13.20
N LEU A 10 8.26 -6.28 -12.36
CA LEU A 10 9.22 -6.92 -11.44
C LEU A 10 8.53 -7.91 -10.49
N LEU A 11 7.43 -7.52 -9.85
CA LEU A 11 6.70 -8.38 -8.94
C LEU A 11 6.12 -9.60 -9.66
N MET A 12 5.57 -9.42 -10.88
CA MET A 12 5.04 -10.53 -11.68
C MET A 12 6.16 -11.52 -12.06
N GLU A 13 7.31 -11.04 -12.55
CA GLU A 13 8.45 -11.88 -12.94
C GLU A 13 9.10 -12.57 -11.73
N ALA A 14 9.06 -11.94 -10.56
CA ALA A 14 9.54 -12.55 -9.32
C ALA A 14 8.55 -13.54 -8.68
N GLY A 15 7.31 -13.65 -9.16
CA GLY A 15 6.27 -14.51 -8.59
C GLY A 15 5.40 -13.84 -7.52
N GLY A 16 5.58 -12.54 -7.26
CA GLY A 16 4.84 -11.75 -6.27
C GLY A 16 3.61 -11.02 -6.82
N GLY A 17 3.10 -11.41 -8.01
CA GLY A 17 1.96 -10.73 -8.62
C GLY A 17 0.70 -10.71 -7.74
N HIS A 18 0.55 -11.69 -6.86
CA HIS A 18 -0.58 -11.79 -5.93
C HIS A 18 -0.66 -10.68 -4.90
N ILE A 19 0.46 -9.98 -4.61
CA ILE A 19 0.45 -8.84 -3.68
C ILE A 19 0.03 -7.53 -4.36
N CYS A 20 -0.07 -7.49 -5.68
CA CYS A 20 -0.52 -6.31 -6.40
C CYS A 20 -2.02 -6.10 -6.22
N GLY A 21 -2.40 -5.08 -5.48
CA GLY A 21 -3.78 -4.66 -5.31
C GLY A 21 -4.32 -3.86 -6.50
N PRO A 22 -5.58 -3.40 -6.41
CA PRO A 22 -6.18 -2.52 -7.40
C PRO A 22 -5.40 -1.22 -7.61
N GLU A 23 -5.41 -0.70 -8.84
CA GLU A 23 -4.71 0.56 -9.19
C GLU A 23 -5.42 1.83 -8.69
N ARG A 24 -6.65 1.70 -8.22
CA ARG A 24 -7.44 2.81 -7.68
C ARG A 24 -8.14 2.38 -6.40
N ILE A 25 -8.09 3.24 -5.41
CA ILE A 25 -8.86 3.11 -4.19
C ILE A 25 -10.14 3.93 -4.37
N GLY A 26 -11.26 3.25 -4.59
CA GLY A 26 -12.57 3.90 -4.79
C GLY A 26 -13.32 4.16 -3.48
N SER A 27 -12.99 3.42 -2.41
CA SER A 27 -13.62 3.58 -1.09
C SER A 27 -12.79 2.86 -0.02
N HIS A 28 -13.04 3.21 1.24
CA HIS A 28 -12.47 2.47 2.38
C HIS A 28 -12.86 0.99 2.37
N ALA A 29 -14.09 0.65 2.02
CA ALA A 29 -14.55 -0.73 1.90
C ALA A 29 -13.77 -1.52 0.83
N GLY A 30 -13.31 -0.85 -0.24
CA GLY A 30 -12.45 -1.45 -1.26
C GLY A 30 -11.08 -1.86 -0.72
N ILE A 31 -10.49 -1.05 0.18
CA ILE A 31 -9.24 -1.41 0.87
C ILE A 31 -9.46 -2.65 1.74
N ILE A 32 -10.52 -2.64 2.55
CA ILE A 32 -10.86 -3.75 3.44
C ILE A 32 -11.06 -5.05 2.65
N SER A 33 -11.76 -4.98 1.51
CA SER A 33 -12.00 -6.15 0.67
C SER A 33 -10.71 -6.68 0.06
N ALA A 34 -9.84 -5.81 -0.44
CA ALA A 34 -8.55 -6.22 -1.01
C ALA A 34 -7.66 -6.90 0.04
N LEU A 35 -7.60 -6.34 1.25
CA LEU A 35 -6.84 -6.93 2.35
C LEU A 35 -7.46 -8.22 2.90
N ALA A 36 -8.78 -8.38 2.80
CA ALA A 36 -9.44 -9.64 3.15
C ALA A 36 -9.15 -10.77 2.15
N GLU A 37 -8.88 -10.43 0.89
CA GLU A 37 -8.43 -11.39 -0.13
C GLU A 37 -6.94 -11.68 -0.01
N ASN A 38 -6.14 -10.67 0.28
CA ASN A 38 -4.71 -10.80 0.46
C ASN A 38 -4.21 -9.83 1.53
N TRP A 39 -3.78 -10.34 2.68
CA TRP A 39 -3.33 -9.55 3.83
C TRP A 39 -2.13 -8.64 3.53
N ASN A 40 -1.34 -8.99 2.52
CA ASN A 40 -0.23 -8.19 2.01
C ASN A 40 -0.61 -7.57 0.68
N THR A 41 -1.08 -6.34 0.69
CA THR A 41 -1.55 -5.68 -0.53
C THR A 41 -0.76 -4.42 -0.81
N LEU A 42 -0.21 -4.31 -2.03
CA LEU A 42 0.44 -3.14 -2.57
C LEU A 42 -0.50 -2.42 -3.53
N PHE A 43 -0.98 -1.25 -3.14
CA PHE A 43 -1.69 -0.33 -4.03
C PHE A 43 -0.68 0.55 -4.77
N GLN A 44 -0.75 0.57 -6.08
CA GLN A 44 0.12 1.40 -6.94
C GLN A 44 -0.74 2.45 -7.65
N ILE A 45 -0.74 3.66 -7.11
CA ILE A 45 -1.65 4.73 -7.51
C ILE A 45 -0.92 5.74 -8.36
N ASP A 46 -1.43 5.98 -9.56
CA ASP A 46 -1.01 7.10 -10.39
C ASP A 46 -1.75 8.37 -9.97
N GLU A 47 -1.04 9.50 -9.98
CA GLU A 47 -1.59 10.80 -9.56
C GLU A 47 -2.17 10.76 -8.14
N ILE A 48 -1.36 10.27 -7.17
CA ILE A 48 -1.81 10.15 -5.76
C ILE A 48 -2.27 11.50 -5.19
N GLY A 49 -1.73 12.62 -5.67
CA GLY A 49 -2.19 13.96 -5.29
C GLY A 49 -3.70 14.17 -5.53
N ARG A 50 -4.25 13.65 -6.63
CA ARG A 50 -5.69 13.70 -6.88
C ARG A 50 -6.50 12.90 -5.87
N MET A 51 -6.01 11.74 -5.49
CA MET A 51 -6.65 10.93 -4.45
C MET A 51 -6.64 11.68 -3.12
N LEU A 52 -5.50 12.24 -2.71
CA LEU A 52 -5.37 13.02 -1.48
C LEU A 52 -6.31 14.23 -1.48
N ALA A 53 -6.38 14.98 -2.58
CA ALA A 53 -7.32 16.10 -2.72
C ALA A 53 -8.79 15.67 -2.56
N THR A 54 -9.15 14.53 -3.15
CA THR A 54 -10.53 14.02 -3.08
C THR A 54 -10.90 13.55 -1.67
N MET A 55 -9.96 12.97 -0.93
CA MET A 55 -10.16 12.53 0.45
C MET A 55 -10.45 13.70 1.41
N GLN A 56 -10.10 14.93 1.06
CA GLN A 56 -10.37 16.12 1.88
C GLN A 56 -11.83 16.61 1.79
N SER A 57 -12.56 16.19 0.78
CA SER A 57 -13.92 16.67 0.51
C SER A 57 -14.96 15.90 1.33
N ALA A 58 -14.89 15.98 2.66
CA ALA A 58 -15.80 15.27 3.58
C ALA A 58 -17.29 15.55 3.29
N GLY A 59 -17.62 16.76 2.83
CA GLY A 59 -18.99 17.15 2.50
C GLY A 59 -19.52 16.54 1.20
N THR A 60 -18.62 16.08 0.31
CA THR A 60 -19.00 15.62 -1.03
C THR A 60 -19.00 14.09 -1.16
N SER A 61 -18.17 13.40 -0.39
CA SER A 61 -18.03 11.94 -0.49
C SER A 61 -17.52 11.30 0.81
N PRO A 62 -18.43 10.96 1.75
CA PRO A 62 -18.04 10.32 3.02
C PRO A 62 -17.20 9.06 2.84
N HIS A 63 -17.43 8.28 1.78
CA HIS A 63 -16.69 7.06 1.49
C HIS A 63 -15.21 7.32 1.16
N LEU A 64 -14.90 8.46 0.55
CA LEU A 64 -13.53 8.85 0.21
C LEU A 64 -12.82 9.43 1.44
N TYR A 65 -13.52 10.20 2.25
CA TYR A 65 -12.99 10.72 3.52
C TYR A 65 -12.55 9.60 4.47
N ASN A 66 -13.32 8.52 4.55
CA ASN A 66 -12.99 7.38 5.41
C ASN A 66 -11.76 6.58 4.95
N ILE A 67 -11.25 6.80 3.72
CA ILE A 67 -10.03 6.15 3.24
C ILE A 67 -8.84 6.50 4.13
N SER A 68 -8.68 7.78 4.49
CA SER A 68 -7.57 8.23 5.35
C SER A 68 -7.63 7.56 6.73
N SER A 69 -8.82 7.52 7.34
CA SER A 69 -9.03 6.88 8.63
C SER A 69 -8.68 5.41 8.59
N VAL A 70 -9.14 4.68 7.57
CA VAL A 70 -8.86 3.25 7.43
C VAL A 70 -7.38 2.99 7.19
N LEU A 71 -6.70 3.77 6.33
CA LEU A 71 -5.25 3.63 6.12
C LEU A 71 -4.45 3.85 7.40
N MET A 72 -4.83 4.85 8.21
CA MET A 72 -4.18 5.12 9.49
C MET A 72 -4.42 4.00 10.51
N GLN A 73 -5.64 3.47 10.58
CA GLN A 73 -5.99 2.37 11.47
C GLN A 73 -5.23 1.09 11.11
N ILE A 74 -5.20 0.73 9.82
CA ILE A 74 -4.47 -0.45 9.33
C ILE A 74 -2.98 -0.31 9.61
N TYR A 75 -2.39 0.88 9.39
CA TYR A 75 -0.99 1.14 9.73
C TYR A 75 -0.70 0.87 11.21
N SER A 76 -1.59 1.29 12.10
CA SER A 76 -1.43 1.12 13.55
C SER A 76 -1.76 -0.30 14.02
N SER A 77 -2.41 -1.11 13.20
CA SER A 77 -2.81 -2.49 13.52
C SER A 77 -2.02 -3.54 12.74
N ALA A 78 -0.90 -3.16 12.13
CA ALA A 78 -0.10 -4.08 11.33
C ALA A 78 0.48 -5.26 12.14
N ASP A 79 0.61 -5.10 13.46
CA ASP A 79 1.09 -6.13 14.39
C ASP A 79 -0.03 -6.74 15.26
N ASP A 80 -1.32 -6.52 14.89
CA ASP A 80 -2.47 -6.95 15.67
C ASP A 80 -3.64 -7.38 14.77
N ILE A 81 -4.73 -7.77 15.41
CA ILE A 81 -6.01 -8.07 14.75
C ILE A 81 -6.81 -6.77 14.61
N TRP A 82 -7.17 -6.45 13.38
CA TRP A 82 -8.02 -5.30 13.11
C TRP A 82 -9.44 -5.72 12.72
N GLN A 83 -10.42 -5.22 13.47
CA GLN A 83 -11.84 -5.40 13.15
C GLN A 83 -12.33 -4.20 12.35
N ALA A 84 -12.73 -4.46 11.10
CA ALA A 84 -13.28 -3.46 10.21
C ALA A 84 -14.66 -2.99 10.67
N ASP A 85 -15.29 -2.14 9.86
CA ASP A 85 -16.58 -1.53 10.15
C ASP A 85 -17.65 -2.54 10.58
N ALA A 86 -18.43 -2.17 11.58
CA ALA A 86 -19.60 -2.92 12.01
C ALA A 86 -20.77 -2.66 11.06
N TYR A 87 -21.30 -3.70 10.46
CA TYR A 87 -22.52 -3.67 9.66
C TYR A 87 -23.63 -4.46 10.33
N GLY A 88 -24.90 -4.08 10.11
CA GLY A 88 -26.06 -4.86 10.55
C GLY A 88 -26.05 -6.29 9.99
N ASP A 89 -25.55 -6.46 8.77
CA ASP A 89 -25.25 -7.77 8.18
C ASP A 89 -23.85 -8.24 8.60
N ARG A 90 -23.78 -9.18 9.52
CA ARG A 90 -22.52 -9.73 10.04
C ARG A 90 -21.62 -10.36 8.97
N LYS A 91 -22.16 -10.79 7.82
CA LYS A 91 -21.36 -11.32 6.71
C LYS A 91 -20.48 -10.26 6.06
N LYS A 92 -20.83 -8.98 6.22
CA LYS A 92 -20.06 -7.84 5.74
C LYS A 92 -18.97 -7.39 6.71
N CYS A 93 -19.06 -7.79 7.98
CA CYS A 93 -18.02 -7.50 8.96
C CYS A 93 -16.79 -8.35 8.63
N LYS A 94 -15.64 -7.69 8.52
CA LYS A 94 -14.36 -8.34 8.23
C LYS A 94 -13.43 -8.19 9.43
N THR A 95 -12.71 -9.25 9.73
CA THR A 95 -11.59 -9.23 10.66
C THR A 95 -10.33 -9.52 9.86
N LEU A 96 -9.33 -8.66 9.99
CA LEU A 96 -8.05 -8.81 9.33
C LEU A 96 -7.00 -9.08 10.39
N GLU A 97 -6.23 -10.13 10.20
CA GLU A 97 -5.12 -10.48 11.09
C GLU A 97 -3.84 -9.98 10.47
N TYR A 98 -3.13 -9.10 11.17
CA TYR A 98 -1.84 -8.55 10.75
C TYR A 98 -1.86 -7.93 9.33
N PRO A 99 -2.78 -6.99 9.06
CA PRO A 99 -2.93 -6.45 7.71
C PRO A 99 -1.72 -5.62 7.31
N HIS A 100 -1.13 -5.93 6.18
CA HIS A 100 -0.05 -5.17 5.57
C HIS A 100 -0.54 -4.43 4.33
N CYS A 101 -0.70 -3.12 4.44
CA CYS A 101 -1.13 -2.24 3.36
C CYS A 101 0.01 -1.29 2.99
N VAL A 102 0.53 -1.45 1.79
CA VAL A 102 1.53 -0.54 1.23
C VAL A 102 0.89 0.28 0.12
N VAL A 103 1.09 1.58 0.15
CA VAL A 103 0.65 2.48 -0.91
C VAL A 103 1.87 3.10 -1.57
N TYR A 104 2.08 2.79 -2.83
CA TYR A 104 3.03 3.47 -3.69
C TYR A 104 2.28 4.45 -4.58
N GLY A 105 2.70 5.71 -4.60
CA GLY A 105 2.08 6.75 -5.42
C GLY A 105 3.09 7.58 -6.18
N SER A 106 2.73 7.96 -7.39
CA SER A 106 3.42 8.97 -8.18
C SER A 106 2.55 10.20 -8.33
N SER A 107 3.13 11.37 -8.40
CA SER A 107 2.43 12.64 -8.65
C SER A 107 3.39 13.68 -9.19
N VAL A 108 2.87 14.69 -9.86
CA VAL A 108 3.66 15.90 -10.12
C VAL A 108 3.80 16.70 -8.82
N PRO A 109 4.97 17.35 -8.56
CA PRO A 109 5.21 18.05 -7.30
C PRO A 109 4.12 19.05 -6.93
N ASP A 110 3.75 19.95 -7.82
CA ASP A 110 2.71 20.95 -7.58
C ASP A 110 1.35 20.32 -7.24
N GLY A 111 0.98 19.24 -7.97
CA GLY A 111 -0.25 18.48 -7.73
C GLY A 111 -0.26 17.79 -6.38
N PHE A 112 0.89 17.31 -5.91
CA PHE A 112 1.02 16.71 -4.59
C PHE A 112 0.93 17.77 -3.49
N TRP A 113 1.78 18.81 -3.54
CA TRP A 113 1.84 19.82 -2.48
C TRP A 113 0.54 20.61 -2.34
N THR A 114 -0.11 20.97 -3.46
CA THR A 114 -1.41 21.65 -3.42
C THR A 114 -2.56 20.77 -2.95
N SER A 115 -2.42 19.46 -3.04
CA SER A 115 -3.40 18.50 -2.52
C SER A 115 -3.38 18.34 -1.01
N LEU A 116 -2.33 18.82 -0.32
CA LEU A 116 -2.21 18.70 1.12
C LEU A 116 -2.97 19.81 1.84
N SER A 117 -3.88 19.45 2.72
CA SER A 117 -4.56 20.38 3.62
C SER A 117 -3.88 20.44 4.98
N LYS A 118 -4.20 21.49 5.73
CA LYS A 118 -3.81 21.58 7.15
C LYS A 118 -4.30 20.36 7.93
N GLN A 119 -5.45 19.80 7.56
CA GLN A 119 -6.03 18.65 8.22
C GLN A 119 -5.19 17.38 7.96
N ASN A 120 -4.78 17.13 6.72
CA ASN A 120 -3.92 15.96 6.40
C ASN A 120 -2.57 16.01 7.11
N LEU A 121 -2.08 17.20 7.39
CA LEU A 121 -0.85 17.39 8.18
C LEU A 121 -1.10 17.15 9.67
N SER A 122 -2.27 17.53 10.17
CA SER A 122 -2.59 17.43 11.61
C SER A 122 -3.12 16.08 12.03
N ASP A 123 -3.79 15.33 11.15
CA ASP A 123 -4.33 13.99 11.44
C ASP A 123 -3.27 12.88 11.41
N GLY A 124 -2.05 13.21 10.94
CA GLY A 124 -0.92 12.30 10.91
C GLY A 124 -0.88 11.35 9.70
N LEU A 125 -1.78 11.49 8.73
CA LEU A 125 -1.74 10.67 7.50
C LEU A 125 -0.41 10.87 6.77
N ILE A 126 -0.02 12.11 6.52
CA ILE A 126 1.21 12.43 5.77
C ILE A 126 2.47 12.00 6.52
N GLY A 127 2.46 12.00 7.84
CA GLY A 127 3.58 11.51 8.66
C GLY A 127 3.89 10.01 8.47
N ARG A 128 3.00 9.27 7.79
CA ARG A 128 3.18 7.84 7.45
C ARG A 128 3.69 7.62 6.03
N PHE A 129 3.89 8.70 5.26
CA PHE A 129 4.43 8.64 3.92
C PHE A 129 5.93 8.98 3.91
N LEU A 130 6.68 8.24 3.10
CA LEU A 130 8.01 8.63 2.68
C LEU A 130 7.86 9.37 1.35
N VAL A 131 8.19 10.67 1.35
CA VAL A 131 8.08 11.51 0.16
C VAL A 131 9.47 11.71 -0.43
N PHE A 132 9.62 11.35 -1.70
CA PHE A 132 10.83 11.59 -2.47
C PHE A 132 10.50 12.59 -3.57
N GLU A 133 11.14 13.74 -3.54
CA GLU A 133 10.99 14.77 -4.55
C GLU A 133 12.27 14.83 -5.39
N ASN A 134 12.11 14.85 -6.70
CA ASN A 134 13.16 15.18 -7.62
C ASN A 134 12.93 16.60 -8.15
N SER A 135 13.80 17.53 -7.77
CA SER A 135 13.76 18.93 -8.20
C SER A 135 14.44 19.17 -9.54
N ASP A 136 15.24 18.21 -10.00
CA ASP A 136 15.98 18.36 -11.25
C ASP A 136 15.05 18.11 -12.45
N TYR A 137 14.94 19.10 -13.31
CA TYR A 137 14.27 18.94 -14.57
C TYR A 137 15.15 18.06 -15.47
N VAL A 138 14.73 16.83 -15.68
CA VAL A 138 15.42 15.92 -16.60
C VAL A 138 14.78 16.08 -17.98
N ASP A 139 15.59 16.34 -18.97
CA ASP A 139 15.15 16.38 -20.36
C ASP A 139 14.44 15.06 -20.72
N TYR A 140 13.36 15.18 -21.50
CA TYR A 140 12.64 14.03 -21.99
C TYR A 140 13.60 13.07 -22.71
N GLN A 141 13.65 11.85 -22.25
CA GLN A 141 14.39 10.77 -22.90
C GLN A 141 13.38 9.69 -23.33
N ASP A 142 13.51 9.27 -24.58
CA ASP A 142 12.76 8.09 -25.03
C ASP A 142 13.21 6.87 -24.23
N VAL A 143 12.31 6.37 -23.41
CA VAL A 143 12.57 5.17 -22.62
C VAL A 143 12.43 3.95 -23.53
N THR A 144 13.55 3.43 -23.99
CA THR A 144 13.57 2.12 -24.66
C THR A 144 13.25 1.07 -23.59
N GLU A 145 12.21 0.28 -23.87
CA GLU A 145 11.81 -0.79 -22.96
C GLU A 145 12.96 -1.81 -22.84
N GLN A 146 13.59 -1.84 -21.68
CA GLN A 146 14.67 -2.78 -21.41
C GLN A 146 14.16 -3.94 -20.55
N PRO A 147 14.71 -5.14 -20.74
CA PRO A 147 14.41 -6.25 -19.86
C PRO A 147 14.88 -5.94 -18.45
N LEU A 148 14.15 -6.43 -17.46
CA LEU A 148 14.56 -6.29 -16.06
C LEU A 148 15.86 -7.06 -15.82
N PRO A 149 16.82 -6.49 -15.10
CA PRO A 149 18.05 -7.19 -14.76
C PRO A 149 17.76 -8.43 -13.92
N ALA A 150 18.34 -9.58 -14.30
CA ALA A 150 18.09 -10.86 -13.65
C ALA A 150 18.39 -10.83 -12.14
N ASN A 151 19.46 -10.15 -11.74
CA ASN A 151 19.84 -10.00 -10.33
C ASN A 151 18.80 -9.23 -9.49
N VAL A 152 18.07 -8.29 -10.11
CA VAL A 152 16.99 -7.55 -9.44
C VAL A 152 15.79 -8.47 -9.24
N ILE A 153 15.43 -9.26 -10.26
CA ILE A 153 14.34 -10.25 -10.18
C ILE A 153 14.66 -11.30 -9.11
N GLU A 154 15.87 -11.83 -9.11
CA GLU A 154 16.32 -12.83 -8.12
C GLU A 154 16.29 -12.27 -6.70
N ARG A 155 16.74 -11.03 -6.52
CA ARG A 155 16.69 -10.35 -5.23
C ARG A 155 15.24 -10.13 -4.76
N CYS A 156 14.35 -9.71 -5.66
CA CYS A 156 12.93 -9.58 -5.35
C CYS A 156 12.34 -10.94 -4.94
N ARG A 157 12.65 -12.01 -5.68
CA ARG A 157 12.20 -13.38 -5.36
C ARG A 157 12.73 -13.83 -4.00
N SER A 158 13.99 -13.56 -3.69
CA SER A 158 14.56 -13.93 -2.39
C SER A 158 13.86 -13.25 -1.21
N TRP A 159 13.33 -12.03 -1.40
CA TRP A 159 12.48 -11.37 -0.39
C TRP A 159 11.09 -11.97 -0.30
N LEU A 160 10.47 -12.34 -1.42
CA LEU A 160 9.16 -13.00 -1.44
C LEU A 160 9.21 -14.38 -0.78
N ASP A 161 10.31 -15.12 -0.98
CA ASP A 161 10.53 -16.45 -0.43
C ASP A 161 11.19 -16.42 0.96
N HIS A 162 11.45 -15.22 1.50
CA HIS A 162 12.13 -15.09 2.78
C HIS A 162 11.37 -15.78 3.90
N LYS A 163 12.08 -16.68 4.58
CA LYS A 163 11.58 -17.38 5.76
C LYS A 163 12.41 -16.97 6.96
N THR A 164 11.75 -16.59 8.04
CA THR A 164 12.46 -16.31 9.28
C THR A 164 13.10 -17.59 9.83
N HIS A 165 14.32 -17.49 10.32
CA HIS A 165 15.06 -18.65 10.86
C HIS A 165 14.75 -18.93 12.32
N SER A 166 14.12 -17.99 13.03
CA SER A 166 13.83 -18.08 14.47
C SER A 166 12.48 -17.45 14.79
N GLY A 167 11.96 -17.74 15.97
CA GLY A 167 10.67 -17.26 16.45
C GLY A 167 9.49 -18.07 15.91
N ASN A 168 8.28 -17.56 16.16
CA ASN A 168 7.03 -18.20 15.77
C ASN A 168 6.78 -18.18 14.25
N LEU A 169 7.52 -17.39 13.50
CA LEU A 169 7.48 -17.31 12.04
C LEU A 169 8.55 -18.19 11.36
N ALA A 170 9.35 -18.90 12.12
CA ALA A 170 10.43 -19.73 11.58
C ALA A 170 9.90 -20.73 10.53
N GLY A 171 10.47 -20.68 9.33
CA GLY A 171 10.11 -21.55 8.22
C GLY A 171 8.79 -21.22 7.51
N ARG A 172 8.10 -20.12 7.84
CA ARG A 172 6.85 -19.70 7.19
C ARG A 172 7.11 -18.54 6.22
N THR A 173 6.48 -18.60 5.07
CA THR A 173 6.45 -17.50 4.07
C THR A 173 5.21 -16.63 4.20
N ASN A 174 4.13 -17.15 4.82
CA ASN A 174 2.85 -16.48 5.03
C ASN A 174 2.38 -16.69 6.47
N TYR A 175 1.50 -15.79 6.92
CA TYR A 175 0.87 -15.84 8.25
C TYR A 175 -0.23 -16.91 8.31
N GLU A 176 0.11 -18.16 8.22
CA GLU A 176 -0.85 -19.21 8.51
C GLU A 176 -0.94 -19.43 10.03
N GLY A 177 -1.80 -18.64 10.68
CA GLY A 177 -2.16 -18.83 12.10
C GLY A 177 -1.01 -18.60 13.10
N ALA A 178 -0.03 -17.76 12.77
CA ALA A 178 1.05 -17.42 13.68
C ALA A 178 0.79 -16.05 14.34
N ASN A 179 0.93 -16.00 15.65
CA ASN A 179 1.01 -14.74 16.37
C ASN A 179 2.42 -14.16 16.15
N PRO A 180 2.58 -13.05 15.41
CA PRO A 180 3.89 -12.48 15.14
C PRO A 180 4.50 -11.95 16.42
N GLN A 181 5.65 -12.50 16.79
CA GLN A 181 6.48 -11.87 17.81
C GLN A 181 7.29 -10.76 17.14
N ARG A 182 7.39 -9.64 17.84
CA ARG A 182 8.22 -8.52 17.41
C ARG A 182 9.66 -9.01 17.26
N ILE A 183 10.21 -8.89 16.06
CA ILE A 183 11.62 -9.12 15.82
C ILE A 183 12.33 -7.86 16.28
N GLU A 184 13.09 -7.93 17.36
CA GLU A 184 14.02 -6.85 17.72
C GLU A 184 15.19 -6.90 16.73
N CYS A 185 15.36 -5.78 15.99
CA CYS A 185 16.50 -5.58 15.09
C CYS A 185 17.75 -5.15 15.87
#